data_e3c1d3807fef61e37708a2b7bf83b431
#
_entry.id   e3c1d3807fef61e37708a2b7bf83b431
#
_cell.length_a   1.000
_cell.length_b   1.000
_cell.length_c   1.000
_cell.angle_alpha   90.00
_cell.angle_beta   90.00
_cell.angle_gamma   90.00
#
_symmetry.space_group_name_H-M   'P 1'
#
loop_
_entity.id
_entity.type
_entity.pdbx_description
1 polymer ?
#
loop_
_entity_poly.entity_id
_entity_poly.type
_entity_poly.pdbx_seq_one_letter_code
_entity_poly.pdbx_strand_id
1 'polypeptide(L)'
;MKNLLKNQIESHIEFSEWYRKIVNDFSFDLQKDREARDVLSRILEKKQYSYNLEEILLSFKENFQKKEHICVFGCGPSLEESVDFILSNLGKNFFNNCVNLAADGAAQLLNERIIPIDGIITDLDGITKRDFLKAKYVIVHAHGDNIILLEHFKNTIINFTKIIGTTQAESTQYLINPGGFTDGDRILTFIVSFLLPQQELYLIGMDFNDIVGKYSKPNNEKNYLADPIKLKKLQYALQIIEWLIPKIKIPLYLINTKKISDKFNYLTLEAFKERF
;
A
#
# COMPACT_ATOMS: atom_id res chain seq x y z
N MET A 1 -14.55 19.48 19.62
CA MET A 1 -13.26 18.81 19.35
C MET A 1 -13.10 18.71 17.84
N LYS A 2 -12.00 19.25 17.25
CA LYS A 2 -11.68 19.00 15.84
C LYS A 2 -11.54 17.47 15.66
N ASN A 3 -12.32 16.88 14.76
CA ASN A 3 -12.15 15.47 14.38
C ASN A 3 -10.76 15.36 13.76
N LEU A 4 -9.81 14.77 14.47
CA LEU A 4 -8.46 14.55 13.98
C LEU A 4 -8.53 13.63 12.75
N LEU A 5 -7.71 13.89 11.75
CA LEU A 5 -7.65 13.09 10.52
C LEU A 5 -7.28 11.64 10.84
N LYS A 6 -6.41 11.43 11.83
CA LYS A 6 -6.11 10.12 12.41
C LYS A 6 -7.37 9.31 12.71
N ASN A 7 -8.38 9.90 13.35
CA ASN A 7 -9.63 9.20 13.70
C ASN A 7 -10.50 8.88 12.49
N GLN A 8 -10.33 9.59 11.36
CA GLN A 8 -11.07 9.31 10.13
C GLN A 8 -10.49 8.11 9.37
N ILE A 9 -9.19 7.85 9.53
CA ILE A 9 -8.48 6.73 8.89
C ILE A 9 -8.55 5.47 9.77
N GLU A 10 -8.77 5.64 11.07
CA GLU A 10 -8.80 4.54 12.04
C GLU A 10 -9.98 3.61 11.76
N SER A 11 -9.71 2.38 11.38
CA SER A 11 -10.71 1.36 11.07
C SER A 11 -10.55 0.08 11.90
N HIS A 12 -9.78 0.13 12.99
CA HIS A 12 -9.52 -1.02 13.84
C HIS A 12 -10.80 -1.76 14.26
N ILE A 13 -11.84 -1.05 14.69
CA ILE A 13 -13.10 -1.65 15.13
C ILE A 13 -13.83 -2.30 13.96
N GLU A 14 -13.93 -1.61 12.83
CA GLU A 14 -14.64 -2.07 11.64
C GLU A 14 -13.92 -3.27 10.97
N PHE A 15 -12.59 -3.27 11.02
CA PHE A 15 -11.75 -4.33 10.48
C PHE A 15 -11.52 -5.50 11.45
N SER A 16 -12.00 -5.40 12.70
CA SER A 16 -11.72 -6.37 13.76
C SER A 16 -12.16 -7.80 13.46
N GLU A 17 -13.29 -7.97 12.73
CA GLU A 17 -13.76 -9.29 12.33
C GLU A 17 -12.83 -9.92 11.28
N TRP A 18 -12.38 -9.15 10.29
CA TRP A 18 -11.37 -9.57 9.33
C TRP A 18 -10.08 -9.98 10.02
N TYR A 19 -9.58 -9.12 10.91
CA TYR A 19 -8.35 -9.39 11.64
C TYR A 19 -8.44 -10.68 12.46
N ARG A 20 -9.55 -10.90 13.19
CA ARG A 20 -9.78 -12.13 13.97
C ARG A 20 -9.78 -13.36 13.07
N LYS A 21 -10.46 -13.31 11.93
CA LYS A 21 -10.49 -14.40 10.96
C LYS A 21 -9.11 -14.71 10.41
N ILE A 22 -8.35 -13.68 10.01
CA ILE A 22 -6.98 -13.81 9.51
C ILE A 22 -6.07 -14.44 10.55
N VAL A 23 -6.08 -13.92 11.79
CA VAL A 23 -5.28 -14.44 12.90
C VAL A 23 -5.56 -15.93 13.13
N ASN A 24 -6.81 -16.33 13.18
CA ASN A 24 -7.19 -17.73 13.36
C ASN A 24 -6.74 -18.62 12.19
N ASP A 25 -6.95 -18.15 10.95
CA ASP A 25 -6.67 -18.91 9.73
C ASP A 25 -5.18 -19.07 9.43
N PHE A 26 -4.35 -18.17 9.90
CA PHE A 26 -2.89 -18.21 9.74
C PHE A 26 -2.16 -18.54 11.03
N SER A 27 -2.87 -18.74 12.15
CA SER A 27 -2.29 -18.98 13.48
C SER A 27 -1.28 -17.90 13.89
N PHE A 28 -1.59 -16.63 13.59
CA PHE A 28 -0.74 -15.51 13.96
C PHE A 28 -0.78 -15.23 15.46
N ASP A 29 0.35 -14.76 15.98
CA ASP A 29 0.49 -14.40 17.38
C ASP A 29 0.17 -12.90 17.60
N LEU A 30 -0.99 -12.63 18.19
CA LEU A 30 -1.43 -11.27 18.52
C LEU A 30 -0.45 -10.52 19.41
N GLN A 31 0.28 -11.22 20.28
CA GLN A 31 1.25 -10.58 21.17
C GLN A 31 2.45 -10.06 20.37
N LYS A 32 2.91 -10.80 19.35
CA LYS A 32 3.98 -10.34 18.46
C LYS A 32 3.56 -9.10 17.66
N ASP A 33 2.29 -9.00 17.25
CA ASP A 33 1.79 -7.79 16.58
C ASP A 33 1.84 -6.57 17.50
N ARG A 34 1.50 -6.73 18.78
CA ARG A 34 1.65 -5.66 19.78
C ARG A 34 3.11 -5.30 20.05
N GLU A 35 4.00 -6.28 20.09
CA GLU A 35 5.44 -6.05 20.23
C GLU A 35 5.99 -5.26 19.03
N ALA A 36 5.63 -5.62 17.79
CA ALA A 36 6.02 -4.89 16.59
C ALA A 36 5.49 -3.44 16.61
N ARG A 37 4.21 -3.24 16.97
CA ARG A 37 3.61 -1.93 17.20
C ARG A 37 4.43 -1.09 18.17
N ASP A 38 4.79 -1.67 19.30
CA ASP A 38 5.52 -0.97 20.35
C ASP A 38 6.97 -0.66 19.94
N VAL A 39 7.59 -1.55 19.13
CA VAL A 39 8.92 -1.29 18.52
C VAL A 39 8.84 -0.08 17.59
N LEU A 40 7.89 -0.06 16.65
CA LEU A 40 7.75 1.07 15.72
C LEU A 40 7.37 2.37 16.46
N SER A 41 6.50 2.29 17.47
CA SER A 41 6.16 3.45 18.32
C SER A 41 7.40 4.05 18.98
N ARG A 42 8.27 3.22 19.58
CA ARG A 42 9.52 3.69 20.20
C ARG A 42 10.52 4.26 19.17
N ILE A 43 10.53 3.76 17.94
CA ILE A 43 11.37 4.30 16.85
C ILE A 43 10.87 5.70 16.48
N LEU A 44 9.55 5.88 16.30
CA LEU A 44 8.94 7.16 15.93
C LEU A 44 9.03 8.19 17.06
N GLU A 45 8.89 7.75 18.31
CA GLU A 45 9.08 8.60 19.50
C GLU A 45 10.47 9.26 19.52
N LYS A 46 11.52 8.55 19.04
CA LYS A 46 12.89 9.11 18.96
C LYS A 46 13.04 10.27 17.99
N LYS A 47 12.07 10.51 17.11
CA LYS A 47 12.03 11.70 16.24
C LYS A 47 11.69 12.97 17.05
N GLN A 48 11.29 12.83 18.32
CA GLN A 48 10.98 13.91 19.25
C GLN A 48 10.04 14.97 18.65
N TYR A 49 10.36 16.25 18.82
CA TYR A 49 9.55 17.38 18.38
C TYR A 49 9.39 17.47 16.84
N SER A 50 10.17 16.71 16.05
CA SER A 50 10.07 16.71 14.59
C SER A 50 8.98 15.78 14.04
N TYR A 51 8.32 14.96 14.88
CA TYR A 51 7.29 14.01 14.46
C TYR A 51 5.91 14.45 14.91
N ASN A 52 5.09 14.86 13.97
CA ASN A 52 3.67 15.12 14.18
C ASN A 52 2.86 14.32 13.15
N LEU A 53 2.28 13.20 13.58
CA LEU A 53 1.53 12.31 12.73
C LEU A 53 0.35 13.03 12.03
N GLU A 54 -0.38 13.89 12.76
CA GLU A 54 -1.53 14.60 12.20
C GLU A 54 -1.11 15.57 11.08
N GLU A 55 -0.01 16.30 11.24
CA GLU A 55 0.52 17.19 10.20
C GLU A 55 0.98 16.42 8.97
N ILE A 56 1.62 15.25 9.17
CA ILE A 56 2.08 14.40 8.06
C ILE A 56 0.87 13.84 7.30
N LEU A 57 -0.18 13.39 8.01
CA LEU A 57 -1.41 12.91 7.41
C LEU A 57 -2.15 14.01 6.63
N LEU A 58 -2.23 15.22 7.18
CA LEU A 58 -2.79 16.38 6.49
C LEU A 58 -2.01 16.70 5.21
N SER A 59 -0.68 16.74 5.30
CA SER A 59 0.19 16.96 4.15
C SER A 59 0.05 15.85 3.09
N PHE A 60 -0.11 14.59 3.50
CA PHE A 60 -0.39 13.49 2.59
C PHE A 60 -1.74 13.71 1.88
N LYS A 61 -2.81 13.95 2.64
CA LYS A 61 -4.16 14.19 2.12
C LYS A 61 -4.18 15.34 1.11
N GLU A 62 -3.58 16.48 1.43
CA GLU A 62 -3.50 17.64 0.54
C GLU A 62 -2.80 17.30 -0.79
N ASN A 63 -1.69 16.56 -0.73
CA ASN A 63 -0.99 16.13 -1.95
C ASN A 63 -1.79 15.12 -2.75
N PHE A 64 -2.44 14.18 -2.07
CA PHE A 64 -3.27 13.15 -2.66
C PHE A 64 -4.48 13.76 -3.41
N GLN A 65 -5.10 14.77 -2.83
CA GLN A 65 -6.32 15.40 -3.39
C GLN A 65 -6.05 16.41 -4.53
N LYS A 66 -4.79 16.70 -4.84
CA LYS A 66 -4.44 17.61 -5.97
C LYS A 66 -4.55 16.99 -7.35
N LYS A 67 -4.64 15.66 -7.44
CA LYS A 67 -4.61 14.92 -8.69
C LYS A 67 -5.86 14.07 -8.84
N GLU A 68 -6.35 13.96 -10.09
CA GLU A 68 -7.59 13.23 -10.40
C GLU A 68 -7.36 11.74 -10.59
N HIS A 69 -6.17 11.34 -11.04
CA HIS A 69 -5.84 9.95 -11.30
C HIS A 69 -4.94 9.37 -10.20
N ILE A 70 -5.34 8.21 -9.68
CA ILE A 70 -4.63 7.51 -8.62
C ILE A 70 -4.20 6.15 -9.16
N CYS A 71 -2.89 5.91 -9.23
CA CYS A 71 -2.32 4.62 -9.60
C CYS A 71 -1.82 3.90 -8.35
N VAL A 72 -2.33 2.70 -8.10
CA VAL A 72 -1.87 1.80 -7.05
C VAL A 72 -1.14 0.65 -7.71
N PHE A 73 0.14 0.49 -7.37
CA PHE A 73 1.01 -0.52 -7.97
C PHE A 73 1.22 -1.68 -6.99
N GLY A 74 0.75 -2.87 -7.35
CA GLY A 74 1.04 -4.12 -6.67
C GLY A 74 2.22 -4.87 -7.31
N CYS A 75 2.66 -5.96 -6.67
CA CYS A 75 3.77 -6.78 -7.15
C CYS A 75 3.32 -8.01 -7.96
N GLY A 76 2.21 -7.92 -8.67
CA GLY A 76 1.72 -9.01 -9.52
C GLY A 76 2.50 -9.14 -10.84
N PRO A 77 2.33 -10.24 -11.58
CA PRO A 77 3.07 -10.52 -12.80
C PRO A 77 2.82 -9.53 -13.95
N SER A 78 1.66 -8.86 -13.98
CA SER A 78 1.32 -7.86 -15.00
C SER A 78 1.95 -6.48 -14.78
N LEU A 79 2.62 -6.24 -13.64
CA LEU A 79 3.14 -4.94 -13.24
C LEU A 79 4.10 -4.34 -14.28
N GLU A 80 5.15 -5.07 -14.64
CA GLU A 80 6.21 -4.57 -15.51
C GLU A 80 5.68 -4.26 -16.92
N GLU A 81 4.95 -5.21 -17.50
CA GLU A 81 4.33 -5.03 -18.82
C GLU A 81 3.41 -3.81 -18.86
N SER A 82 2.57 -3.65 -17.83
CA SER A 82 1.62 -2.53 -17.74
C SER A 82 2.33 -1.19 -17.63
N VAL A 83 3.35 -1.10 -16.77
CA VAL A 83 4.13 0.13 -16.59
C VAL A 83 4.89 0.49 -17.85
N ASP A 84 5.55 -0.47 -18.50
CA ASP A 84 6.32 -0.24 -19.72
C ASP A 84 5.41 0.14 -20.89
N PHE A 85 4.23 -0.47 -21.01
CA PHE A 85 3.22 -0.08 -22.01
C PHE A 85 2.75 1.37 -21.81
N ILE A 86 2.39 1.73 -20.57
CA ILE A 86 1.93 3.09 -20.23
C ILE A 86 3.02 4.12 -20.53
N LEU A 87 4.26 3.85 -20.14
CA LEU A 87 5.41 4.71 -20.44
C LEU A 87 5.62 4.91 -21.94
N SER A 88 5.51 3.83 -22.72
CA SER A 88 5.73 3.87 -24.17
C SER A 88 4.64 4.60 -24.93
N ASN A 89 3.39 4.58 -24.44
CA ASN A 89 2.23 5.11 -25.13
C ASN A 89 1.77 6.48 -24.61
N LEU A 90 1.81 6.70 -23.30
CA LEU A 90 1.36 7.94 -22.65
C LEU A 90 2.53 8.80 -22.14
N GLY A 91 3.73 8.23 -22.07
CA GLY A 91 4.92 8.92 -21.61
C GLY A 91 4.96 9.13 -20.08
N LYS A 92 6.08 9.71 -19.61
CA LYS A 92 6.28 10.00 -18.18
C LYS A 92 5.30 11.04 -17.63
N ASN A 93 4.78 11.92 -18.48
CA ASN A 93 3.86 12.97 -18.05
C ASN A 93 2.55 12.41 -17.49
N PHE A 94 2.12 11.25 -17.96
CA PHE A 94 0.98 10.55 -17.35
C PHE A 94 1.20 10.33 -15.86
N PHE A 95 2.31 9.68 -15.48
CA PHE A 95 2.62 9.39 -14.07
C PHE A 95 2.91 10.65 -13.25
N ASN A 96 3.47 11.71 -13.84
CA ASN A 96 3.65 12.99 -13.17
C ASN A 96 2.30 13.63 -12.75
N ASN A 97 1.25 13.37 -13.52
CA ASN A 97 -0.12 13.86 -13.27
C ASN A 97 -0.94 12.91 -12.40
N CYS A 98 -0.43 11.72 -12.05
CA CYS A 98 -1.09 10.76 -11.16
C CYS A 98 -0.52 10.83 -9.74
N VAL A 99 -1.35 10.45 -8.75
CA VAL A 99 -0.84 9.99 -7.45
C VAL A 99 -0.34 8.57 -7.64
N ASN A 100 0.93 8.32 -7.38
CA ASN A 100 1.55 7.00 -7.54
C ASN A 100 1.84 6.39 -6.17
N LEU A 101 1.10 5.33 -5.82
CA LEU A 101 1.24 4.59 -4.56
C LEU A 101 1.74 3.18 -4.84
N ALA A 102 2.87 2.83 -4.26
CA ALA A 102 3.50 1.52 -4.45
C ALA A 102 3.28 0.62 -3.22
N ALA A 103 2.84 -0.60 -3.46
CA ALA A 103 2.86 -1.67 -2.49
C ALA A 103 4.26 -2.29 -2.48
N ASP A 104 4.98 -2.07 -1.38
CA ASP A 104 6.26 -2.71 -1.09
C ASP A 104 7.23 -2.70 -2.30
N GLY A 105 7.69 -3.85 -2.78
CA GLY A 105 8.66 -4.00 -3.86
C GLY A 105 8.25 -3.43 -5.22
N ALA A 106 6.97 -3.09 -5.45
CA ALA A 106 6.57 -2.37 -6.66
C ALA A 106 7.32 -1.03 -6.80
N ALA A 107 7.76 -0.44 -5.69
CA ALA A 107 8.59 0.76 -5.66
C ALA A 107 9.91 0.59 -6.42
N GLN A 108 10.48 -0.62 -6.45
CA GLN A 108 11.71 -0.90 -7.19
C GLN A 108 11.51 -0.64 -8.68
N LEU A 109 10.46 -1.20 -9.30
CA LEU A 109 10.18 -0.96 -10.72
C LEU A 109 9.97 0.53 -11.02
N LEU A 110 9.17 1.21 -10.19
CA LEU A 110 8.93 2.65 -10.39
C LEU A 110 10.23 3.45 -10.34
N ASN A 111 11.15 3.10 -9.43
CA ASN A 111 12.46 3.72 -9.35
C ASN A 111 13.35 3.41 -10.58
N GLU A 112 13.33 2.18 -11.09
CA GLU A 112 14.04 1.77 -12.30
C GLU A 112 13.56 2.55 -13.54
N ARG A 113 12.25 2.82 -13.61
CA ARG A 113 11.61 3.57 -14.71
C ARG A 113 11.59 5.09 -14.48
N ILE A 114 12.15 5.54 -13.34
CA ILE A 114 12.19 6.97 -12.95
C ILE A 114 10.77 7.56 -12.92
N ILE A 115 9.82 6.81 -12.36
CA ILE A 115 8.45 7.25 -12.10
C ILE A 115 8.41 7.84 -10.67
N PRO A 116 7.80 9.01 -10.46
CA PRO A 116 7.69 9.59 -9.12
C PRO A 116 6.82 8.72 -8.22
N ILE A 117 7.23 8.53 -6.96
CA ILE A 117 6.50 7.76 -5.96
C ILE A 117 5.96 8.72 -4.90
N ASP A 118 4.64 8.93 -4.88
CA ASP A 118 4.00 9.76 -3.87
C ASP A 118 3.93 9.04 -2.51
N GLY A 119 3.76 7.71 -2.49
CA GLY A 119 3.78 6.92 -1.26
C GLY A 119 4.18 5.47 -1.48
N ILE A 120 4.93 4.90 -0.52
CA ILE A 120 5.17 3.46 -0.42
C ILE A 120 4.46 2.96 0.84
N ILE A 121 3.68 1.89 0.72
CA ILE A 121 3.14 1.14 1.85
C ILE A 121 3.92 -0.17 1.93
N THR A 122 4.54 -0.47 3.08
CA THR A 122 5.52 -1.54 3.18
C THR A 122 5.64 -2.09 4.60
N ASP A 123 5.85 -3.40 4.71
CA ASP A 123 6.34 -4.08 5.91
C ASP A 123 7.89 -4.21 5.94
N LEU A 124 8.58 -3.56 4.97
CA LEU A 124 10.03 -3.46 4.82
C LEU A 124 10.72 -4.69 4.23
N ASP A 125 10.01 -5.73 3.84
CA ASP A 125 10.62 -6.98 3.38
C ASP A 125 10.82 -7.05 1.85
N GLY A 126 10.15 -6.18 1.08
CA GLY A 126 10.25 -6.08 -0.38
C GLY A 126 10.99 -4.86 -0.89
N ILE A 127 11.49 -3.97 -0.02
CA ILE A 127 12.18 -2.73 -0.40
C ILE A 127 13.61 -2.66 0.10
N THR A 128 14.40 -1.82 -0.56
CA THR A 128 15.74 -1.43 -0.09
C THR A 128 15.70 -0.03 0.55
N LYS A 129 16.75 0.32 1.31
CA LYS A 129 16.90 1.69 1.84
C LYS A 129 16.94 2.74 0.74
N ARG A 130 17.40 2.40 -0.47
CA ARG A 130 17.42 3.30 -1.62
C ARG A 130 16.00 3.60 -2.10
N ASP A 131 15.14 2.59 -2.19
CA ASP A 131 13.74 2.76 -2.61
C ASP A 131 12.99 3.60 -1.58
N PHE A 132 13.18 3.29 -0.31
CA PHE A 132 12.62 4.05 0.81
C PHE A 132 12.90 5.55 0.68
N LEU A 133 14.16 5.94 0.40
CA LEU A 133 14.58 7.34 0.35
C LEU A 133 14.09 8.09 -0.89
N LYS A 134 13.59 7.40 -1.93
CA LYS A 134 13.08 8.02 -3.16
C LYS A 134 11.59 8.34 -3.14
N ALA A 135 10.85 7.82 -2.17
CA ALA A 135 9.43 8.12 -2.01
C ALA A 135 9.21 9.47 -1.34
N LYS A 136 8.07 10.10 -1.64
CA LYS A 136 7.66 11.34 -0.96
C LYS A 136 7.14 11.08 0.45
N TYR A 137 6.34 9.99 0.61
CA TYR A 137 5.87 9.49 1.90
C TYR A 137 6.20 8.00 2.00
N VAL A 138 6.50 7.53 3.22
CA VAL A 138 6.61 6.09 3.49
C VAL A 138 5.69 5.73 4.64
N ILE A 139 4.81 4.78 4.36
CA ILE A 139 3.85 4.23 5.30
C ILE A 139 4.39 2.87 5.75
N VAL A 140 5.00 2.84 6.93
CA VAL A 140 5.61 1.62 7.49
C VAL A 140 4.58 0.87 8.31
N HIS A 141 4.37 -0.39 7.96
CA HIS A 141 3.48 -1.30 8.69
C HIS A 141 4.26 -2.17 9.67
N ALA A 142 3.80 -2.19 10.92
CA ALA A 142 4.33 -3.04 11.99
C ALA A 142 3.42 -4.26 12.23
N HIS A 143 3.97 -5.46 12.09
CA HIS A 143 3.34 -6.74 12.43
C HIS A 143 4.39 -7.74 12.97
N GLY A 144 3.94 -8.85 13.58
CA GLY A 144 4.80 -9.75 14.34
C GLY A 144 6.04 -10.28 13.62
N ASP A 145 5.95 -10.45 12.29
CA ASP A 145 7.04 -11.06 11.52
C ASP A 145 8.13 -10.05 11.09
N ASN A 146 7.90 -8.72 11.21
CA ASN A 146 8.86 -7.73 10.72
C ASN A 146 9.63 -6.96 11.80
N ILE A 147 9.60 -7.37 13.05
CA ILE A 147 10.31 -6.71 14.17
C ILE A 147 11.79 -6.50 13.85
N ILE A 148 12.45 -7.52 13.29
CA ILE A 148 13.88 -7.46 12.92
C ILE A 148 14.12 -6.39 11.84
N LEU A 149 13.21 -6.28 10.85
CA LEU A 149 13.31 -5.29 9.78
C LEU A 149 13.06 -3.87 10.31
N LEU A 150 12.12 -3.69 11.25
CA LEU A 150 11.91 -2.41 11.92
C LEU A 150 13.18 -1.92 12.61
N GLU A 151 13.90 -2.78 13.33
CA GLU A 151 15.19 -2.43 13.94
C GLU A 151 16.29 -2.19 12.89
N HIS A 152 16.33 -2.97 11.79
CA HIS A 152 17.28 -2.75 10.69
C HIS A 152 17.07 -1.40 9.99
N PHE A 153 15.83 -0.99 9.77
CA PHE A 153 15.48 0.28 9.13
C PHE A 153 15.38 1.46 10.11
N LYS A 154 15.56 1.24 11.41
CA LYS A 154 15.38 2.24 12.48
C LYS A 154 15.98 3.61 12.16
N ASN A 155 17.27 3.66 11.81
CA ASN A 155 17.93 4.93 11.51
C ASN A 155 17.35 5.59 10.25
N THR A 156 16.94 4.81 9.25
CA THR A 156 16.28 5.31 8.05
C THR A 156 14.92 5.92 8.40
N ILE A 157 14.13 5.22 9.23
CA ILE A 157 12.82 5.70 9.72
C ILE A 157 12.96 6.98 10.53
N ILE A 158 13.95 7.04 11.46
CA ILE A 158 14.17 8.23 12.30
C ILE A 158 14.54 9.44 11.45
N ASN A 159 15.36 9.28 10.43
CA ASN A 159 15.87 10.39 9.61
C ASN A 159 14.92 10.76 8.45
N PHE A 160 13.95 9.95 8.10
CA PHE A 160 13.00 10.25 7.03
C PHE A 160 11.86 11.14 7.55
N THR A 161 11.61 12.27 6.91
CA THR A 161 10.69 13.30 7.46
C THR A 161 9.21 12.90 7.37
N LYS A 162 8.78 12.32 6.25
CA LYS A 162 7.36 12.05 5.94
C LYS A 162 7.01 10.57 6.12
N ILE A 163 7.17 10.09 7.36
CA ILE A 163 6.87 8.72 7.75
C ILE A 163 5.49 8.64 8.41
N ILE A 164 4.71 7.62 8.07
CA ILE A 164 3.44 7.29 8.71
C ILE A 164 3.57 5.87 9.24
N GLY A 165 3.42 5.70 10.56
CA GLY A 165 3.42 4.38 11.18
C GLY A 165 2.02 3.78 11.18
N THR A 166 1.92 2.50 10.78
CA THR A 166 0.67 1.72 10.83
C THR A 166 0.88 0.40 11.56
N THR A 167 -0.19 -0.17 12.06
CA THR A 167 -0.20 -1.48 12.73
C THR A 167 -1.51 -2.20 12.43
N GLN A 168 -1.56 -3.50 12.67
CA GLN A 168 -2.81 -4.28 12.69
C GLN A 168 -3.33 -4.52 14.12
N ALA A 169 -2.55 -4.17 15.14
CA ALA A 169 -2.98 -4.12 16.55
C ALA A 169 -3.70 -2.79 16.87
N GLU A 170 -4.00 -2.54 18.13
CA GLU A 170 -4.57 -1.28 18.59
C GLU A 170 -3.63 -0.10 18.28
N SER A 171 -4.17 1.00 17.79
CA SER A 171 -3.40 2.22 17.49
C SER A 171 -2.75 2.85 18.72
N THR A 172 -1.69 3.64 18.49
CA THR A 172 -1.01 4.42 19.53
C THR A 172 -1.03 5.90 19.17
N GLN A 173 -0.41 6.76 19.98
CA GLN A 173 -0.26 8.17 19.58
C GLN A 173 0.58 8.36 18.32
N TYR A 174 1.46 7.41 17.98
CA TYR A 174 2.39 7.46 16.84
C TYR A 174 1.94 6.63 15.64
N LEU A 175 1.00 5.69 15.82
CA LEU A 175 0.55 4.76 14.79
C LEU A 175 -0.97 4.78 14.64
N ILE A 176 -1.41 4.50 13.42
CA ILE A 176 -2.82 4.25 13.08
C ILE A 176 -3.04 2.80 12.65
N ASN A 177 -4.27 2.34 12.72
CA ASN A 177 -4.69 1.06 12.14
C ASN A 177 -5.75 1.31 11.05
N PRO A 178 -5.35 1.45 9.78
CA PRO A 178 -6.30 1.66 8.67
C PRO A 178 -6.99 0.37 8.22
N GLY A 179 -6.69 -0.77 8.83
CA GLY A 179 -7.09 -2.09 8.34
C GLY A 179 -6.20 -2.57 7.19
N GLY A 180 -6.71 -3.57 6.44
CA GLY A 180 -5.95 -4.23 5.39
C GLY A 180 -5.08 -5.38 5.90
N PHE A 181 -4.64 -6.23 4.98
CA PHE A 181 -3.87 -7.45 5.30
C PHE A 181 -2.55 -7.53 4.54
N THR A 182 -2.56 -7.33 3.21
CA THR A 182 -1.35 -7.21 2.39
C THR A 182 -1.10 -5.74 2.03
N ASP A 183 0.11 -5.38 1.61
CA ASP A 183 0.42 -3.98 1.31
C ASP A 183 -0.50 -3.39 0.24
N GLY A 184 -0.90 -4.17 -0.77
CA GLY A 184 -1.80 -3.74 -1.82
C GLY A 184 -3.18 -3.34 -1.33
N ASP A 185 -3.85 -4.20 -0.57
CA ASP A 185 -5.18 -3.90 -0.02
C ASP A 185 -5.09 -2.86 1.12
N ARG A 186 -3.97 -2.80 1.83
CA ARG A 186 -3.70 -1.80 2.85
C ARG A 186 -3.57 -0.39 2.28
N ILE A 187 -3.04 -0.23 1.05
CA ILE A 187 -3.10 1.06 0.36
C ILE A 187 -4.56 1.51 0.24
N LEU A 188 -5.45 0.62 -0.22
CA LEU A 188 -6.85 0.97 -0.45
C LEU A 188 -7.59 1.32 0.83
N THR A 189 -7.40 0.54 1.91
CA THR A 189 -8.00 0.86 3.21
C THR A 189 -7.50 2.18 3.78
N PHE A 190 -6.21 2.50 3.56
CA PHE A 190 -5.62 3.75 4.01
C PHE A 190 -6.16 4.97 3.24
N ILE A 191 -6.31 4.88 1.91
CA ILE A 191 -6.70 6.04 1.09
C ILE A 191 -8.21 6.26 0.96
N VAL A 192 -9.05 5.26 1.28
CA VAL A 192 -10.50 5.34 1.04
C VAL A 192 -11.16 6.57 1.65
N SER A 193 -10.67 7.03 2.81
CA SER A 193 -11.17 8.23 3.50
C SER A 193 -10.70 9.56 2.87
N PHE A 194 -9.77 9.52 1.90
CA PHE A 194 -9.23 10.69 1.22
C PHE A 194 -9.79 10.90 -0.18
N LEU A 195 -10.48 9.90 -0.72
CA LEU A 195 -11.00 9.92 -2.08
C LEU A 195 -11.98 11.09 -2.30
N LEU A 196 -11.86 11.74 -3.45
CA LEU A 196 -12.76 12.81 -3.89
C LEU A 196 -13.60 12.34 -5.09
N PRO A 197 -14.85 12.82 -5.26
CA PRO A 197 -15.77 12.33 -6.28
C PRO A 197 -15.26 12.41 -7.73
N GLN A 198 -14.35 13.35 -8.04
CA GLN A 198 -13.78 13.54 -9.38
C GLN A 198 -12.59 12.63 -9.67
N GLN A 199 -12.15 11.84 -8.71
CA GLN A 199 -10.97 10.97 -8.87
C GLN A 199 -11.33 9.63 -9.50
N GLU A 200 -10.33 9.00 -10.14
CA GLU A 200 -10.38 7.64 -10.66
C GLU A 200 -9.20 6.82 -10.12
N LEU A 201 -9.45 5.55 -9.82
CA LEU A 201 -8.49 4.65 -9.18
C LEU A 201 -8.12 3.51 -10.12
N TYR A 202 -6.84 3.36 -10.39
CA TYR A 202 -6.25 2.33 -11.27
C TYR A 202 -5.35 1.40 -10.48
N LEU A 203 -5.68 0.12 -10.47
CA LEU A 203 -4.92 -0.95 -9.83
C LEU A 203 -4.05 -1.63 -10.89
N ILE A 204 -2.73 -1.48 -10.81
CA ILE A 204 -1.74 -1.96 -11.76
C ILE A 204 -0.86 -3.00 -11.08
N GLY A 205 -0.71 -4.20 -11.67
CA GLY A 205 0.04 -5.28 -11.03
C GLY A 205 -0.66 -5.87 -9.80
N MET A 206 -1.98 -5.76 -9.71
CA MET A 206 -2.80 -6.36 -8.65
C MET A 206 -3.60 -7.54 -9.23
N ASP A 207 -2.89 -8.62 -9.53
CA ASP A 207 -3.42 -9.73 -10.34
C ASP A 207 -4.23 -10.76 -9.54
N PHE A 208 -3.96 -10.93 -8.24
CA PHE A 208 -4.63 -11.87 -7.31
C PHE A 208 -4.76 -13.31 -7.82
N ASN A 209 -3.85 -13.75 -8.68
CA ASN A 209 -3.79 -15.11 -9.19
C ASN A 209 -2.71 -15.94 -8.46
N ASP A 210 -2.39 -17.11 -8.96
CA ASP A 210 -1.41 -18.03 -8.41
C ASP A 210 0.05 -17.69 -8.75
N ILE A 211 0.29 -16.59 -9.49
CA ILE A 211 1.64 -16.14 -9.86
C ILE A 211 1.99 -14.88 -9.08
N VAL A 212 3.14 -14.91 -8.44
CA VAL A 212 3.74 -13.75 -7.76
C VAL A 212 4.76 -13.11 -8.70
N GLY A 213 4.70 -11.79 -8.85
CA GLY A 213 5.64 -11.07 -9.70
C GLY A 213 7.03 -10.94 -9.06
N LYS A 214 8.05 -10.82 -9.92
CA LYS A 214 9.46 -10.75 -9.49
C LYS A 214 9.77 -9.60 -8.53
N TYR A 215 9.01 -8.51 -8.61
CA TYR A 215 9.21 -7.35 -7.72
C TYR A 215 8.65 -7.54 -6.30
N SER A 216 8.03 -8.69 -5.99
CA SER A 216 7.54 -8.95 -4.63
C SER A 216 8.65 -9.08 -3.57
N LYS A 217 9.88 -9.37 -3.99
CA LYS A 217 11.07 -9.42 -3.16
C LYS A 217 12.29 -8.91 -3.93
N PRO A 218 13.25 -8.21 -3.27
CA PRO A 218 14.37 -7.53 -3.95
C PRO A 218 15.28 -8.46 -4.77
N ASN A 219 15.33 -9.74 -4.44
CA ASN A 219 16.26 -10.71 -5.05
C ASN A 219 15.60 -11.66 -6.05
N ASN A 220 14.33 -11.46 -6.38
CA ASN A 220 13.67 -12.31 -7.36
C ASN A 220 14.01 -11.86 -8.80
N GLU A 221 14.48 -12.80 -9.61
CA GLU A 221 14.82 -12.55 -11.01
C GLU A 221 13.63 -12.74 -11.96
N LYS A 222 12.63 -13.53 -11.56
CA LYS A 222 11.47 -13.91 -12.39
C LYS A 222 10.20 -14.08 -11.55
N ASN A 223 9.06 -14.06 -12.24
CA ASN A 223 7.79 -14.45 -11.66
C ASN A 223 7.80 -15.92 -11.23
N TYR A 224 7.08 -16.27 -10.17
CA TYR A 224 7.05 -17.62 -9.61
C TYR A 224 5.65 -17.99 -9.11
N LEU A 225 5.40 -19.31 -8.96
CA LEU A 225 4.14 -19.79 -8.39
C LEU A 225 4.07 -19.45 -6.89
N ALA A 226 2.92 -18.93 -6.47
CA ALA A 226 2.63 -18.70 -5.06
C ALA A 226 2.61 -20.04 -4.31
N ASP A 227 3.27 -20.08 -3.16
CA ASP A 227 3.05 -21.16 -2.21
C ASP A 227 1.62 -21.09 -1.63
N PRO A 228 1.13 -22.16 -0.96
CA PRO A 228 -0.23 -22.21 -0.43
C PRO A 228 -0.56 -21.08 0.55
N ILE A 229 0.43 -20.62 1.34
CA ILE A 229 0.25 -19.54 2.31
C ILE A 229 0.11 -18.21 1.56
N LYS A 230 0.98 -17.95 0.58
CA LYS A 230 0.92 -16.74 -0.26
C LYS A 230 -0.38 -16.71 -1.06
N LEU A 231 -0.80 -17.82 -1.64
CA LEU A 231 -2.06 -17.92 -2.37
C LEU A 231 -3.25 -17.58 -1.47
N LYS A 232 -3.29 -18.13 -0.25
CA LYS A 232 -4.32 -17.81 0.75
C LYS A 232 -4.29 -16.33 1.14
N LYS A 233 -3.11 -15.72 1.29
CA LYS A 233 -2.97 -14.27 1.54
C LYS A 233 -3.57 -13.44 0.39
N LEU A 234 -3.32 -13.81 -0.87
CA LEU A 234 -3.87 -13.12 -2.04
C LEU A 234 -5.40 -13.25 -2.13
N GLN A 235 -5.96 -14.41 -1.75
CA GLN A 235 -7.41 -14.61 -1.67
C GLN A 235 -8.05 -13.72 -0.60
N TYR A 236 -7.41 -13.56 0.56
CA TYR A 236 -7.86 -12.62 1.59
C TYR A 236 -7.79 -11.17 1.10
N ALA A 237 -6.69 -10.78 0.46
CA ALA A 237 -6.54 -9.44 -0.11
C ALA A 237 -7.67 -9.12 -1.10
N LEU A 238 -8.00 -10.05 -2.00
CA LEU A 238 -9.12 -9.91 -2.94
C LEU A 238 -10.44 -9.71 -2.19
N GLN A 239 -10.76 -10.55 -1.20
CA GLN A 239 -11.99 -10.45 -0.41
C GLN A 239 -12.08 -9.12 0.36
N ILE A 240 -10.97 -8.63 0.89
CA ILE A 240 -10.91 -7.34 1.59
C ILE A 240 -11.20 -6.18 0.63
N ILE A 241 -10.62 -6.21 -0.57
CA ILE A 241 -10.90 -5.18 -1.58
C ILE A 241 -12.36 -5.25 -2.01
N GLU A 242 -12.93 -6.43 -2.22
CA GLU A 242 -14.35 -6.59 -2.53
C GLU A 242 -15.26 -6.04 -1.41
N TRP A 243 -14.88 -6.24 -0.15
CA TRP A 243 -15.58 -5.66 1.00
C TRP A 243 -15.46 -4.14 1.04
N LEU A 244 -14.35 -3.59 0.51
CA LEU A 244 -14.09 -2.15 0.48
C LEU A 244 -14.82 -1.43 -0.67
N ILE A 245 -15.16 -2.11 -1.77
CA ILE A 245 -15.81 -1.52 -2.96
C ILE A 245 -17.03 -0.65 -2.61
N PRO A 246 -17.98 -1.04 -1.74
CA PRO A 246 -19.12 -0.20 -1.41
C PRO A 246 -18.75 1.14 -0.76
N LYS A 247 -17.53 1.25 -0.21
CA LYS A 247 -16.98 2.47 0.40
C LYS A 247 -16.23 3.34 -0.60
N ILE A 248 -15.71 2.75 -1.68
CA ILE A 248 -15.06 3.45 -2.78
C ILE A 248 -16.15 4.01 -3.69
N LYS A 249 -16.37 5.34 -3.60
CA LYS A 249 -17.46 6.05 -4.33
C LYS A 249 -17.01 6.62 -5.67
N ILE A 250 -15.87 6.17 -6.18
CA ILE A 250 -15.25 6.61 -7.44
C ILE A 250 -15.05 5.40 -8.36
N PRO A 251 -14.87 5.61 -9.68
CA PRO A 251 -14.50 4.52 -10.59
C PRO A 251 -13.19 3.85 -10.17
N LEU A 252 -13.22 2.52 -10.08
CA LEU A 252 -12.05 1.68 -9.80
C LEU A 252 -11.88 0.69 -10.93
N TYR A 253 -10.66 0.61 -11.47
CA TYR A 253 -10.31 -0.26 -12.58
C TYR A 253 -9.09 -1.13 -12.26
N LEU A 254 -9.17 -2.44 -12.58
CA LEU A 254 -8.03 -3.33 -12.64
C LEU A 254 -7.45 -3.29 -14.06
N ILE A 255 -6.14 -3.04 -14.16
CA ILE A 255 -5.46 -2.85 -15.45
C ILE A 255 -4.68 -4.10 -15.81
N ASN A 256 -4.90 -4.61 -17.06
CA ASN A 256 -4.14 -5.71 -17.63
C ASN A 256 -4.15 -7.00 -16.78
N THR A 257 -5.24 -7.27 -16.09
CA THR A 257 -5.39 -8.49 -15.29
C THR A 257 -6.57 -9.33 -15.78
N LYS A 258 -6.51 -10.64 -15.57
CA LYS A 258 -7.62 -11.54 -15.86
C LYS A 258 -8.81 -11.22 -14.97
N LYS A 259 -10.01 -11.45 -15.49
CA LYS A 259 -11.22 -11.30 -14.70
C LYS A 259 -11.23 -12.30 -13.54
N ILE A 260 -11.24 -11.79 -12.31
CA ILE A 260 -11.21 -12.57 -11.07
C ILE A 260 -12.49 -12.42 -10.24
N SER A 261 -13.29 -11.38 -10.49
CA SER A 261 -14.55 -11.10 -9.79
C SER A 261 -15.43 -10.19 -10.66
N ASP A 262 -16.76 -10.35 -10.53
CA ASP A 262 -17.74 -9.49 -11.20
C ASP A 262 -17.92 -8.11 -10.53
N LYS A 263 -17.27 -7.89 -9.38
CA LYS A 263 -17.37 -6.64 -8.63
C LYS A 263 -16.45 -5.53 -9.11
N PHE A 264 -15.50 -5.86 -10.02
CA PHE A 264 -14.50 -4.91 -10.51
C PHE A 264 -14.75 -4.54 -11.98
N ASN A 265 -14.32 -3.33 -12.34
CA ASN A 265 -14.16 -2.95 -13.73
C ASN A 265 -12.75 -3.30 -14.20
N TYR A 266 -12.63 -3.75 -15.43
CA TYR A 266 -11.37 -4.18 -16.04
C TYR A 266 -11.08 -3.36 -17.28
N LEU A 267 -9.82 -2.99 -17.47
CA LEU A 267 -9.34 -2.35 -18.68
C LEU A 267 -8.15 -3.14 -19.22
N THR A 268 -8.19 -3.46 -20.50
CA THR A 268 -6.99 -3.85 -21.24
C THR A 268 -6.04 -2.66 -21.34
N LEU A 269 -4.78 -2.89 -21.67
CA LEU A 269 -3.81 -1.81 -21.87
C LEU A 269 -4.26 -0.85 -22.98
N GLU A 270 -4.83 -1.36 -24.08
CA GLU A 270 -5.35 -0.53 -25.17
C GLU A 270 -6.55 0.30 -24.73
N ALA A 271 -7.52 -0.31 -24.04
CA ALA A 271 -8.69 0.43 -23.53
C ALA A 271 -8.27 1.48 -22.48
N PHE A 272 -7.23 1.21 -21.71
CA PHE A 272 -6.67 2.19 -20.78
C PHE A 272 -6.04 3.38 -21.53
N LYS A 273 -5.23 3.11 -22.56
CA LYS A 273 -4.60 4.14 -23.40
C LYS A 273 -5.64 5.06 -24.07
N GLU A 274 -6.76 4.50 -24.56
CA GLU A 274 -7.82 5.27 -25.22
C GLU A 274 -8.55 6.26 -24.30
N ARG A 275 -8.35 6.18 -22.98
CA ARG A 275 -8.94 7.12 -22.00
C ARG A 275 -8.13 8.40 -21.85
N PHE A 276 -6.89 8.42 -22.27
CA PHE A 276 -5.92 9.51 -22.13
C PHE A 276 -5.40 10.00 -23.48
#